data_50c4fbacce239719171110977776a034
#
_entry.id   50c4fbacce239719171110977776a034
#
_cell.length_a   1.000
_cell.length_b   1.000
_cell.length_c   1.000
_cell.angle_alpha   90.00
_cell.angle_beta   90.00
_cell.angle_gamma   90.00
#
_symmetry.space_group_name_H-M   'P 1'
#
loop_
_entity.id
_entity.type
_entity.pdbx_description
1 polymer ?
#
loop_
_entity_poly.entity_id
_entity_poly.type
_entity_poly.pdbx_seq_one_letter_code
_entity_poly.pdbx_strand_id
1 'polypeptide(L)'
;MKAIFVTYNQAYNQEIVQLLEGLGQRGYTVWTETGGRGSVDGEPHLGSHAWPAQNHSLFVAVADDAAPRIMQLLRETDAANRDLGLRAWQMPIEDAL
;
A
#
# COMPACT_ATOMS: atom_id res chain seq x y z
N MET A 1 18.54 3.26 0.90
CA MET A 1 17.37 2.41 1.18
C MET A 1 16.17 3.29 1.49
N LYS A 2 15.03 2.93 0.97
CA LYS A 2 13.77 3.65 1.20
C LYS A 2 12.74 2.72 1.80
N ALA A 3 11.89 3.27 2.65
CA ALA A 3 10.68 2.60 3.11
C ALA A 3 9.50 3.07 2.27
N ILE A 4 8.65 2.15 1.86
CA ILE A 4 7.38 2.48 1.25
C ILE A 4 6.30 1.85 2.12
N PHE A 5 5.44 2.70 2.67
CA PHE A 5 4.29 2.29 3.47
C PHE A 5 3.05 2.46 2.60
N VAL A 6 2.27 1.40 2.45
CA VAL A 6 1.12 1.36 1.53
C VAL A 6 -0.11 0.97 2.31
N THR A 7 -1.21 1.67 2.07
CA THR A 7 -2.52 1.29 2.62
C THR A 7 -3.53 1.20 1.49
N TYR A 8 -4.42 0.21 1.56
CA TYR A 8 -5.36 -0.07 0.49
C TYR A 8 -6.51 -0.93 0.99
N ASN A 9 -7.61 -0.96 0.24
CA ASN A 9 -8.74 -1.84 0.53
C ASN A 9 -8.29 -3.30 0.48
N GLN A 10 -8.62 -4.06 1.52
CA GLN A 10 -8.20 -5.46 1.68
C GLN A 10 -8.55 -6.34 0.47
N ALA A 11 -9.64 -6.03 -0.22
CA ALA A 11 -10.07 -6.83 -1.39
C ALA A 11 -9.03 -6.85 -2.50
N TYR A 12 -8.09 -5.89 -2.50
CA TYR A 12 -7.07 -5.76 -3.54
C TYR A 12 -5.68 -6.21 -3.07
N ASN A 13 -5.60 -6.88 -1.92
CA ASN A 13 -4.29 -7.28 -1.38
C ASN A 13 -3.48 -8.10 -2.37
N GLN A 14 -4.11 -9.04 -3.06
CA GLN A 14 -3.41 -9.89 -4.01
C GLN A 14 -2.79 -9.07 -5.15
N GLU A 15 -3.49 -8.07 -5.66
CA GLU A 15 -2.98 -7.21 -6.73
C GLU A 15 -1.77 -6.42 -6.29
N ILE A 16 -1.80 -5.87 -5.07
CA ILE A 16 -0.68 -5.09 -4.54
C ILE A 16 0.54 -5.97 -4.29
N VAL A 17 0.33 -7.14 -3.70
CA VAL A 17 1.43 -8.09 -3.44
C VAL A 17 2.05 -8.56 -4.77
N GLN A 18 1.24 -8.88 -5.76
CA GLN A 18 1.73 -9.31 -7.08
C GLN A 18 2.52 -8.20 -7.78
N LEU A 19 2.10 -6.95 -7.62
CA LEU A 19 2.84 -5.82 -8.16
C LEU A 19 4.25 -5.77 -7.58
N LEU A 20 4.37 -5.87 -6.26
CA LEU A 20 5.67 -5.85 -5.59
C LEU A 20 6.54 -7.04 -5.98
N GLU A 21 5.96 -8.23 -6.00
CA GLU A 21 6.68 -9.45 -6.38
C GLU A 21 7.16 -9.39 -7.82
N GLY A 22 6.35 -8.83 -8.71
CA GLY A 22 6.73 -8.64 -10.11
C GLY A 22 7.91 -7.69 -10.30
N LEU A 23 8.16 -6.83 -9.31
CA LEU A 23 9.31 -5.92 -9.29
C LEU A 23 10.48 -6.49 -8.48
N GLY A 24 10.39 -7.75 -8.04
CA GLY A 24 11.44 -8.39 -7.27
C GLY A 24 11.39 -8.08 -5.78
N GLN A 25 10.38 -7.39 -5.30
CA GLN A 25 10.23 -7.05 -3.88
C GLN A 25 9.41 -8.14 -3.18
N ARG A 26 10.10 -9.17 -2.71
CA ARG A 26 9.45 -10.31 -2.06
C ARG A 26 9.40 -10.21 -0.55
N GLY A 27 10.25 -9.38 0.05
CA GLY A 27 10.25 -9.16 1.50
C GLY A 27 9.37 -7.97 1.84
N TYR A 28 8.32 -8.19 2.62
CA TYR A 28 7.42 -7.14 3.07
C TYR A 28 6.73 -7.56 4.36
N THR A 29 6.19 -6.59 5.07
CA THR A 29 5.36 -6.84 6.26
C THR A 29 3.96 -6.33 5.99
N VAL A 30 2.95 -7.14 6.28
CA VAL A 30 1.55 -6.79 6.08
C VAL A 30 0.83 -6.77 7.42
N TRP A 31 0.06 -5.72 7.67
CA TRP A 31 -0.92 -5.67 8.74
C TRP A 31 -2.29 -5.81 8.11
N THR A 32 -3.04 -6.80 8.56
CA THR A 32 -4.42 -7.03 8.13
C THR A 32 -5.38 -6.29 9.04
N GLU A 33 -6.60 -6.07 8.57
CA GLU A 33 -7.69 -5.53 9.38
C GLU A 33 -7.37 -4.17 9.99
N THR A 34 -6.75 -3.28 9.21
CA THR A 34 -6.52 -1.91 9.65
C THR A 34 -7.67 -1.02 9.18
N GLY A 35 -8.13 -0.14 10.06
CA GLY A 35 -9.16 0.83 9.73
C GLY A 35 -8.56 2.08 9.14
N GLY A 36 -9.29 2.73 8.25
CA GLY A 36 -8.81 3.97 7.69
C GLY A 36 -9.72 4.53 6.60
N ARG A 37 -9.37 5.71 6.15
CA ARG A 37 -10.00 6.40 5.03
C ARG A 37 -8.89 6.96 4.14
N GLY A 38 -8.91 6.59 2.86
CA GLY A 38 -7.84 6.95 1.92
C GLY A 38 -7.78 8.42 1.54
N SER A 39 -8.89 9.16 1.71
CA SER A 39 -8.97 10.58 1.42
C SER A 39 -10.09 11.22 2.22
N VAL A 40 -10.15 12.56 2.22
CA VAL A 40 -11.20 13.31 2.92
C VAL A 40 -12.60 12.88 2.45
N ASP A 41 -12.75 12.65 1.15
CA ASP A 41 -14.03 12.27 0.53
C ASP A 41 -14.14 10.76 0.29
N GLY A 42 -13.15 9.98 0.74
CA GLY A 42 -13.12 8.53 0.54
C GLY A 42 -14.07 7.81 1.48
N GLU A 43 -14.55 6.65 1.03
CA GLU A 43 -15.32 5.75 1.85
C GLU A 43 -14.44 5.20 2.98
N PRO A 44 -14.88 5.26 4.25
CA PRO A 44 -14.11 4.68 5.34
C PRO A 44 -14.01 3.15 5.24
N HIS A 45 -12.84 2.61 5.57
CA HIS A 45 -12.58 1.17 5.62
C HIS A 45 -12.32 0.77 7.06
N LEU A 46 -13.39 0.65 7.84
CA LEU A 46 -13.28 0.51 9.30
C LEU A 46 -13.61 -0.90 9.81
N GLY A 47 -14.15 -1.77 8.94
CA GLY A 47 -14.55 -3.11 9.34
C GLY A 47 -15.75 -3.15 10.29
N SER A 48 -16.51 -2.06 10.36
CA SER A 48 -17.69 -1.96 11.20
C SER A 48 -18.97 -2.36 10.44
N HIS A 49 -20.08 -2.45 11.16
CA HIS A 49 -21.36 -2.79 10.53
C HIS A 49 -21.75 -1.79 9.44
N ALA A 50 -21.54 -0.49 9.69
CA ALA A 50 -21.84 0.56 8.72
C ALA A 50 -20.78 0.65 7.61
N TRP A 51 -19.53 0.32 7.93
CA TRP A 51 -18.38 0.42 7.02
C TRP A 51 -17.61 -0.89 7.06
N PRO A 52 -18.11 -1.96 6.41
CA PRO A 52 -17.53 -3.31 6.54
C PRO A 52 -16.18 -3.48 5.86
N ALA A 53 -15.86 -2.64 4.88
CA ALA A 53 -14.56 -2.72 4.23
C ALA A 53 -13.44 -2.38 5.20
N GLN A 54 -12.31 -3.04 5.06
CA GLN A 54 -11.11 -2.84 5.87
C GLN A 54 -9.93 -2.58 4.97
N ASN A 55 -8.91 -1.91 5.52
CA ASN A 55 -7.63 -1.75 4.84
C ASN A 55 -6.65 -2.83 5.26
N HIS A 56 -5.76 -3.18 4.36
CA HIS A 56 -4.47 -3.74 4.69
C HIS A 56 -3.43 -2.62 4.67
N SER A 57 -2.40 -2.77 5.49
CA SER A 57 -1.23 -1.89 5.49
C SER A 57 -0.01 -2.73 5.21
N LEU A 58 0.88 -2.24 4.36
CA LEU A 58 2.06 -2.98 3.94
C LEU A 58 3.28 -2.07 4.05
N PHE A 59 4.35 -2.62 4.59
CA PHE A 59 5.64 -1.95 4.67
C PHE A 59 6.65 -2.75 3.87
N VAL A 60 7.41 -2.05 3.01
CA VAL A 60 8.49 -2.67 2.26
C VAL A 60 9.71 -1.75 2.29
N ALA A 61 10.88 -2.33 2.55
CA ALA A 61 12.15 -1.64 2.45
C ALA A 61 12.78 -1.98 1.10
N VAL A 62 13.16 -0.97 0.33
CA VAL A 62 13.63 -1.15 -1.04
C VAL A 62 14.92 -0.38 -1.27
N ALA A 63 15.69 -0.78 -2.27
CA ALA A 63 16.85 -0.03 -2.71
C ALA A 63 16.43 1.34 -3.24
N ASP A 64 17.31 2.33 -3.12
CA ASP A 64 17.02 3.69 -3.55
C ASP A 64 16.59 3.77 -5.02
N ASP A 65 17.22 2.98 -5.88
CA ASP A 65 16.93 2.99 -7.31
C ASP A 65 15.64 2.25 -7.67
N ALA A 66 15.13 1.39 -6.81
CA ALA A 66 13.86 0.68 -7.02
C ALA A 66 12.64 1.51 -6.64
N ALA A 67 12.79 2.42 -5.70
CA ALA A 67 11.66 3.18 -5.15
C ALA A 67 10.87 3.98 -6.20
N PRO A 68 11.50 4.73 -7.13
CA PRO A 68 10.74 5.50 -8.11
C PRO A 68 9.82 4.64 -8.97
N ARG A 69 10.28 3.47 -9.36
CA ARG A 69 9.49 2.56 -10.20
C ARG A 69 8.28 2.00 -9.44
N ILE A 70 8.49 1.64 -8.18
CA ILE A 70 7.41 1.14 -7.34
C ILE A 70 6.35 2.22 -7.13
N MET A 71 6.78 3.43 -6.76
CA MET A 71 5.85 4.54 -6.56
C MET A 71 5.08 4.88 -7.83
N GLN A 72 5.75 4.82 -9.00
CA GLN A 72 5.09 5.08 -10.28
C GLN A 72 4.01 4.03 -10.57
N LEU A 73 4.30 2.76 -10.36
CA LEU A 73 3.31 1.69 -10.57
C LEU A 73 2.15 1.80 -9.59
N LEU A 74 2.41 2.20 -8.35
CA LEU A 74 1.34 2.45 -7.39
C LEU A 74 0.43 3.60 -7.83
N ARG A 75 1.01 4.67 -8.38
CA ARG A 75 0.21 5.78 -8.94
C ARG A 75 -0.66 5.32 -10.11
N GLU A 76 -0.11 4.52 -11.00
CA GLU A 76 -0.84 3.98 -12.14
C GLU A 76 -1.99 3.07 -11.68
N THR A 77 -1.74 2.25 -10.67
CA THR A 77 -2.74 1.35 -10.08
C THR A 77 -3.87 2.15 -9.43
N ASP A 78 -3.54 3.20 -8.68
CA ASP A 78 -4.53 4.09 -8.08
C ASP A 78 -5.38 4.78 -9.15
N ALA A 79 -4.74 5.28 -10.19
CA ALA A 79 -5.45 5.97 -11.28
C ALA A 79 -6.40 5.02 -12.03
N ALA A 80 -6.04 3.74 -12.15
CA ALA A 80 -6.85 2.75 -12.84
C ALA A 80 -8.05 2.29 -12.00
N ASN A 81 -7.95 2.34 -10.67
CA ASN A 81 -9.03 1.88 -9.80
C ASN A 81 -9.05 2.67 -8.49
N ARG A 82 -9.88 3.70 -8.46
CA ARG A 82 -10.02 4.59 -7.28
C ARG A 82 -10.66 3.90 -6.08
N ASP A 83 -11.36 2.78 -6.28
CA ASP A 83 -11.99 2.03 -5.20
C ASP A 83 -10.99 1.36 -4.27
N LEU A 84 -9.73 1.24 -4.70
CA LEU A 84 -8.65 0.73 -3.87
C LEU A 84 -8.46 1.53 -2.58
N GLY A 85 -8.75 2.84 -2.59
CA GLY A 85 -8.39 3.72 -1.49
C GLY A 85 -6.89 3.72 -1.25
N LEU A 86 -6.10 3.57 -2.33
CA LEU A 86 -4.67 3.38 -2.26
C LEU A 86 -3.95 4.65 -1.84
N ARG A 87 -3.08 4.53 -0.84
CA ARG A 87 -2.15 5.57 -0.43
C ARG A 87 -0.78 4.94 -0.20
N ALA A 88 0.25 5.69 -0.52
CA ALA A 88 1.62 5.22 -0.31
C ALA A 88 2.50 6.40 0.07
N TRP A 89 3.44 6.14 0.96
CA TRP A 89 4.41 7.13 1.41
C TRP A 89 5.80 6.54 1.30
N GLN A 90 6.70 7.31 0.73
CA GLN A 90 8.11 6.95 0.65
C GLN A 90 8.90 7.76 1.67
N MET A 91 9.75 7.08 2.41
CA MET A 91 10.55 7.69 3.46
C MET A 91 11.99 7.19 3.36
N PRO A 92 12.99 8.00 3.71
CA PRO A 92 14.36 7.50 3.82
C PRO A 92 14.49 6.56 5.02
N ILE A 93 15.35 5.53 4.88
CA ILE A 93 15.76 4.67 5.98
C ILE A 93 17.21 4.98 6.26
N GLU A 94 17.49 5.44 7.48
CA GLU A 94 18.87 5.77 7.87
C GLU A 94 19.68 4.54 8.26
N ASP A 95 19.02 3.54 8.86
CA ASP A 95 19.67 2.32 9.31
C ASP A 95 18.63 1.19 9.37
N ALA A 96 19.08 -0.03 9.17
CA ALA A 96 18.22 -1.21 9.22
C ALA A 96 19.05 -2.41 9.67
N LEU A 97 18.39 -3.31 10.37
CA LEU A 97 19.01 -4.55 10.82
C LEU A 97 19.08 -5.56 9.67
#